data_a4000ee44c71e5894458f7cc1ee4adbd
#
_entry.id   a4000ee44c71e5894458f7cc1ee4adbd
#
_cell.length_a   1.000
_cell.length_b   1.000
_cell.length_c   1.000
_cell.angle_alpha   90.00
_cell.angle_beta   90.00
_cell.angle_gamma   90.00
#
_symmetry.space_group_name_H-M   'P 1'
#
loop_
_entity.id
_entity.type
_entity.pdbx_description
1 polymer ?
#
loop_
_entity_poly.entity_id
_entity_poly.type
_entity_poly.pdbx_seq_one_letter_code
_entity_poly.pdbx_strand_id
1 'polypeptide(L)'
;MAKAPERLEPLGRQLVFTAKAMREAFEATLARAGGSLGSWIVMSAIAEVHGMTQAALANHAHLEGATITHHVDKLEKAGLVRRVLDPGDRRVRRLELTPAGIELHARMMTAVVQLQTVVMAGLKQDEKDVMIRCLALIQANLAASGAPAPAPESLS
;
A
#
# COMPACT_ATOMS: atom_id res chain seq x y z
N MET A 1 14.39 45.09 0.26
CA MET A 1 12.97 44.75 0.50
C MET A 1 12.85 43.23 0.41
N ALA A 2 12.65 42.57 1.54
CA ALA A 2 12.43 41.14 1.56
C ALA A 2 11.05 40.86 0.93
N LYS A 3 11.01 40.03 -0.13
CA LYS A 3 9.80 39.54 -0.76
C LYS A 3 9.00 38.80 0.33
N ALA A 4 7.74 39.22 0.57
CA ALA A 4 6.87 38.51 1.50
C ALA A 4 6.86 37.02 1.14
N PRO A 5 6.82 36.09 2.12
CA PRO A 5 6.75 34.67 1.81
C PRO A 5 5.53 34.46 0.91
N GLU A 6 5.78 33.94 -0.27
CA GLU A 6 4.73 33.49 -1.19
C GLU A 6 3.76 32.64 -0.38
N ARG A 7 2.46 32.99 -0.40
CA ARG A 7 1.41 32.21 0.26
C ARG A 7 1.62 30.76 -0.17
N LEU A 8 1.84 29.89 0.81
CA LEU A 8 1.88 28.44 0.58
C LEU A 8 0.75 28.10 -0.38
N GLU A 9 1.13 27.64 -1.57
CA GLU A 9 0.18 27.30 -2.61
C GLU A 9 -0.94 26.45 -2.01
N PRO A 10 -2.22 26.74 -2.31
CA PRO A 10 -3.35 25.97 -1.79
C PRO A 10 -3.20 24.46 -2.04
N LEU A 11 -2.42 24.09 -3.07
CA LEU A 11 -2.18 22.74 -3.54
C LEU A 11 -1.55 21.83 -2.48
N GLY A 12 -0.51 22.28 -1.76
CA GLY A 12 0.13 21.44 -0.73
C GLY A 12 -0.83 21.03 0.38
N ARG A 13 -1.63 22.00 0.87
CA ARG A 13 -2.66 21.71 1.87
C ARG A 13 -3.74 20.79 1.32
N GLN A 14 -4.18 21.00 0.08
CA GLN A 14 -5.18 20.17 -0.59
C GLN A 14 -4.69 18.72 -0.70
N LEU A 15 -3.43 18.51 -1.08
CA LEU A 15 -2.82 17.17 -1.16
C LEU A 15 -2.83 16.46 0.19
N VAL A 16 -2.44 17.16 1.28
CA VAL A 16 -2.43 16.57 2.63
C VAL A 16 -3.83 16.13 3.06
N PHE A 17 -4.84 17.01 2.90
CA PHE A 17 -6.21 16.66 3.29
C PHE A 17 -6.81 15.56 2.41
N THR A 18 -6.54 15.60 1.08
CA THR A 18 -7.04 14.56 0.17
C THR A 18 -6.39 13.22 0.45
N ALA A 19 -5.07 13.19 0.70
CA ALA A 19 -4.35 11.96 1.05
C ALA A 19 -4.90 11.35 2.35
N LYS A 20 -5.16 12.17 3.37
CA LYS A 20 -5.78 11.71 4.62
C LYS A 20 -7.17 11.13 4.38
N ALA A 21 -8.04 11.84 3.67
CA ALA A 21 -9.39 11.36 3.38
C ALA A 21 -9.39 10.06 2.55
N MET A 22 -8.48 9.96 1.57
CA MET A 22 -8.29 8.74 0.78
C MET A 22 -7.86 7.56 1.64
N ARG A 23 -6.90 7.77 2.55
CA ARG A 23 -6.44 6.74 3.47
C ARG A 23 -7.58 6.24 4.36
N GLU A 24 -8.33 7.15 5.01
CA GLU A 24 -9.46 6.80 5.85
C GLU A 24 -10.54 6.01 5.09
N ALA A 25 -10.87 6.43 3.86
CA ALA A 25 -11.83 5.73 3.01
C ALA A 25 -11.32 4.34 2.60
N PHE A 26 -10.03 4.21 2.32
CA PHE A 26 -9.39 2.95 1.95
C PHE A 26 -9.39 1.97 3.12
N GLU A 27 -8.94 2.40 4.31
CA GLU A 27 -8.94 1.60 5.54
C GLU A 27 -10.35 1.13 5.92
N ALA A 28 -11.35 2.02 5.88
CA ALA A 28 -12.73 1.67 6.13
C ALA A 28 -13.28 0.66 5.10
N THR A 29 -12.85 0.77 3.84
CA THR A 29 -13.25 -0.16 2.77
C THR A 29 -12.66 -1.54 2.99
N LEU A 30 -11.37 -1.62 3.32
CA LEU A 30 -10.70 -2.89 3.64
C LEU A 30 -11.29 -3.55 4.89
N ALA A 31 -11.58 -2.78 5.94
CA ALA A 31 -12.20 -3.28 7.16
C ALA A 31 -13.58 -3.92 6.89
N ARG A 32 -14.40 -3.29 6.05
CA ARG A 32 -15.70 -3.87 5.62
C ARG A 32 -15.54 -5.15 4.80
N ALA A 33 -14.45 -5.30 4.07
CA ALA A 33 -14.12 -6.52 3.33
C ALA A 33 -13.53 -7.62 4.22
N GLY A 34 -13.24 -7.32 5.50
CA GLY A 34 -12.67 -8.25 6.48
C GLY A 34 -11.14 -8.23 6.56
N GLY A 35 -10.51 -7.19 6.00
CA GLY A 35 -9.07 -7.00 6.00
C GLY A 35 -8.62 -5.71 6.68
N SER A 36 -7.34 -5.36 6.51
CA SER A 36 -6.72 -4.12 6.95
C SER A 36 -5.70 -3.67 5.91
N LEU A 37 -5.20 -2.43 6.03
CA LEU A 37 -4.15 -1.92 5.13
C LEU A 37 -2.90 -2.82 5.14
N GLY A 38 -2.46 -3.28 6.32
CA GLY A 38 -1.32 -4.20 6.43
C GLY A 38 -1.57 -5.55 5.77
N SER A 39 -2.76 -6.15 5.96
CA SER A 39 -3.14 -7.39 5.27
C SER A 39 -3.22 -7.19 3.76
N TRP A 40 -3.76 -6.07 3.31
CA TRP A 40 -3.84 -5.70 1.91
C TRP A 40 -2.45 -5.64 1.25
N ILE A 41 -1.52 -4.87 1.83
CA ILE A 41 -0.16 -4.70 1.29
C ILE A 41 0.54 -6.05 1.14
N VAL A 42 0.54 -6.86 2.21
CA VAL A 42 1.23 -8.15 2.21
C VAL A 42 0.59 -9.13 1.23
N MET A 43 -0.72 -9.25 1.26
CA MET A 43 -1.43 -10.24 0.42
C MET A 43 -1.39 -9.85 -1.06
N SER A 44 -1.47 -8.57 -1.41
CA SER A 44 -1.33 -8.10 -2.79
C SER A 44 0.06 -8.38 -3.34
N ALA A 45 1.11 -8.09 -2.58
CA ALA A 45 2.48 -8.38 -3.00
C ALA A 45 2.73 -9.89 -3.22
N ILE A 46 2.20 -10.75 -2.33
CA ILE A 46 2.30 -12.21 -2.49
C ILE A 46 1.51 -12.69 -3.72
N ALA A 47 0.36 -12.08 -4.01
CA ALA A 47 -0.46 -12.43 -5.18
C ALA A 47 0.20 -12.02 -6.51
N GLU A 48 0.90 -10.86 -6.51
CA GLU A 48 1.58 -10.33 -7.70
C GLU A 48 2.86 -11.10 -8.05
N VAL A 49 3.61 -11.55 -7.03
CA VAL A 49 4.90 -12.21 -7.22
C VAL A 49 4.90 -13.59 -6.58
N HIS A 50 4.67 -14.60 -7.40
CA HIS A 50 4.71 -15.99 -6.94
C HIS A 50 6.06 -16.37 -6.32
N GLY A 51 6.00 -17.00 -5.17
CA GLY A 51 7.20 -17.49 -4.50
C GLY A 51 8.05 -16.38 -3.86
N MET A 52 7.48 -15.25 -3.54
CA MET A 52 8.14 -14.14 -2.86
C MET A 52 8.67 -14.56 -1.50
N THR A 53 9.92 -14.20 -1.19
CA THR A 53 10.47 -14.37 0.15
C THR A 53 10.06 -13.19 1.04
N GLN A 54 10.16 -13.37 2.37
CA GLN A 54 9.86 -12.28 3.31
C GLN A 54 10.78 -11.06 3.13
N ALA A 55 12.06 -11.28 2.79
CA ALA A 55 13.01 -10.21 2.49
C ALA A 55 12.64 -9.46 1.19
N ALA A 56 12.25 -10.20 0.14
CA ALA A 56 11.77 -9.58 -1.09
C ALA A 56 10.48 -8.78 -0.87
N LEU A 57 9.57 -9.28 -0.02
CA LEU A 57 8.34 -8.58 0.36
C LEU A 57 8.63 -7.25 1.06
N ALA A 58 9.59 -7.21 2.00
CA ALA A 58 9.98 -5.99 2.69
C ALA A 58 10.48 -4.92 1.70
N ASN A 59 11.33 -5.32 0.75
CA ASN A 59 11.82 -4.43 -0.30
C ASN A 59 10.69 -3.96 -1.24
N HIS A 60 9.80 -4.87 -1.65
CA HIS A 60 8.68 -4.55 -2.54
C HIS A 60 7.68 -3.59 -1.90
N ALA A 61 7.37 -3.79 -0.63
CA ALA A 61 6.44 -2.95 0.12
C ALA A 61 7.07 -1.63 0.63
N HIS A 62 8.37 -1.43 0.47
CA HIS A 62 9.12 -0.32 1.06
C HIS A 62 8.90 -0.18 2.57
N LEU A 63 8.77 -1.31 3.28
CA LEU A 63 8.55 -1.38 4.70
C LEU A 63 9.74 -2.02 5.42
N GLU A 64 9.92 -1.68 6.68
CA GLU A 64 10.94 -2.31 7.52
C GLU A 64 10.66 -3.80 7.73
N GLY A 65 11.72 -4.60 7.76
CA GLY A 65 11.61 -6.05 7.93
C GLY A 65 10.84 -6.48 9.18
N ALA A 66 10.97 -5.74 10.29
CA ALA A 66 10.22 -5.99 11.52
C ALA A 66 8.70 -5.82 11.32
N THR A 67 8.28 -4.79 10.62
CA THR A 67 6.88 -4.52 10.28
C THR A 67 6.30 -5.64 9.42
N ILE A 68 7.04 -6.05 8.38
CA ILE A 68 6.64 -7.17 7.51
C ILE A 68 6.54 -8.47 8.30
N THR A 69 7.51 -8.74 9.17
CA THR A 69 7.48 -9.95 10.02
C THR A 69 6.21 -9.99 10.86
N HIS A 70 5.87 -8.88 11.51
CA HIS A 70 4.65 -8.78 12.31
C HIS A 70 3.37 -9.07 11.49
N HIS A 71 3.26 -8.47 10.29
CA HIS A 71 2.09 -8.68 9.44
C HIS A 71 2.00 -10.11 8.89
N VAL A 72 3.11 -10.68 8.44
CA VAL A 72 3.16 -12.07 7.96
C VAL A 72 2.80 -13.04 9.08
N ASP A 73 3.32 -12.86 10.30
CA ASP A 73 3.01 -13.72 11.44
C ASP A 73 1.52 -13.63 11.82
N LYS A 74 0.93 -12.43 11.80
CA LYS A 74 -0.50 -12.22 12.04
C LYS A 74 -1.36 -12.95 11.00
N LEU A 75 -1.00 -12.85 9.70
CA LEU A 75 -1.70 -13.50 8.60
C LEU A 75 -1.53 -15.03 8.61
N GLU A 76 -0.35 -15.51 9.00
CA GLU A 76 -0.11 -16.96 9.14
C GLU A 76 -0.92 -17.55 10.30
N LYS A 77 -0.96 -16.87 11.45
CA LYS A 77 -1.82 -17.27 12.58
C LYS A 77 -3.32 -17.25 12.22
N ALA A 78 -3.73 -16.35 11.34
CA ALA A 78 -5.10 -16.30 10.82
C ALA A 78 -5.38 -17.34 9.72
N GLY A 79 -4.38 -18.13 9.30
CA GLY A 79 -4.51 -19.13 8.25
C GLY A 79 -4.69 -18.55 6.84
N LEU A 80 -4.27 -17.29 6.61
CA LEU A 80 -4.42 -16.58 5.34
C LEU A 80 -3.16 -16.65 4.46
N VAL A 81 -2.00 -16.78 5.11
CA VAL A 81 -0.69 -16.92 4.47
C VAL A 81 -0.01 -18.15 5.05
N ARG A 82 0.85 -18.79 4.30
CA ARG A 82 1.72 -19.88 4.76
C ARG A 82 3.15 -19.68 4.28
N ARG A 83 4.11 -20.12 5.08
CA ARG A 83 5.52 -20.22 4.71
C ARG A 83 5.80 -21.64 4.19
N VAL A 84 6.26 -21.75 2.95
CA VAL A 84 6.64 -23.02 2.33
C VAL A 84 8.14 -23.06 2.06
N LEU A 85 8.74 -24.25 2.13
CA LEU A 85 10.14 -24.42 1.78
C LEU A 85 10.31 -24.28 0.26
N ASP A 86 11.36 -23.58 -0.15
CA ASP A 86 11.73 -23.51 -1.54
C ASP A 86 12.16 -24.90 -2.04
N PRO A 87 11.66 -25.37 -3.20
CA PRO A 87 12.04 -26.67 -3.74
C PRO A 87 13.53 -26.79 -4.07
N GLY A 88 14.18 -25.68 -4.42
CA GLY A 88 15.60 -25.64 -4.81
C GLY A 88 16.55 -25.32 -3.65
N ASP A 89 16.09 -24.67 -2.59
CA ASP A 89 16.90 -24.35 -1.41
C ASP A 89 16.06 -24.40 -0.12
N ARG A 90 16.24 -25.46 0.66
CA ARG A 90 15.55 -25.70 1.93
C ARG A 90 15.83 -24.63 3.01
N ARG A 91 16.79 -23.75 2.80
CA ARG A 91 17.07 -22.62 3.72
C ARG A 91 16.15 -21.43 3.42
N VAL A 92 15.56 -21.38 2.23
CA VAL A 92 14.68 -20.31 1.79
C VAL A 92 13.23 -20.70 2.08
N ARG A 93 12.49 -19.75 2.67
CA ARG A 93 11.05 -19.85 2.87
C ARG A 93 10.34 -18.85 1.95
N ARG A 94 9.38 -19.35 1.19
CA ARG A 94 8.52 -18.54 0.32
C ARG A 94 7.17 -18.34 0.99
N LEU A 95 6.54 -17.23 0.65
CA LEU A 95 5.21 -16.89 1.13
C LEU A 95 4.18 -17.25 0.06
N GLU A 96 3.08 -17.85 0.49
CA GLU A 96 1.94 -18.19 -0.36
C GLU A 96 0.63 -17.83 0.34
N LEU A 97 -0.36 -17.39 -0.44
CA LEU A 97 -1.73 -17.28 0.05
C LEU A 97 -2.33 -18.68 0.21
N THR A 98 -3.06 -18.91 1.29
CA THR A 98 -3.92 -20.07 1.43
C THR A 98 -5.21 -19.87 0.62
N PRO A 99 -6.06 -20.91 0.41
CA PRO A 99 -7.38 -20.72 -0.20
C PRO A 99 -8.20 -19.64 0.49
N ALA A 100 -8.22 -19.59 1.82
CA ALA A 100 -8.89 -18.54 2.59
C ALA A 100 -8.25 -17.15 2.37
N GLY A 101 -6.92 -17.11 2.23
CA GLY A 101 -6.20 -15.89 1.86
C GLY A 101 -6.56 -15.39 0.47
N ILE A 102 -6.64 -16.27 -0.51
CA ILE A 102 -7.06 -15.92 -1.88
C ILE A 102 -8.48 -15.34 -1.88
N GLU A 103 -9.41 -15.95 -1.15
CA GLU A 103 -10.79 -15.45 -1.03
C GLU A 103 -10.87 -14.07 -0.37
N LEU A 104 -10.14 -13.84 0.73
CA LEU A 104 -10.09 -12.55 1.40
C LEU A 104 -9.47 -11.49 0.48
N HIS A 105 -8.35 -11.81 -0.18
CA HIS A 105 -7.71 -10.91 -1.12
C HIS A 105 -8.65 -10.51 -2.27
N ALA A 106 -9.39 -11.46 -2.84
CA ALA A 106 -10.37 -11.18 -3.89
C ALA A 106 -11.50 -10.25 -3.42
N ARG A 107 -12.01 -10.43 -2.19
CA ARG A 107 -13.01 -9.52 -1.60
C ARG A 107 -12.45 -8.11 -1.43
N MET A 108 -11.23 -7.99 -0.91
CA MET A 108 -10.55 -6.71 -0.75
C MET A 108 -10.32 -6.02 -2.10
N MET A 109 -9.85 -6.77 -3.12
CA MET A 109 -9.68 -6.25 -4.49
C MET A 109 -10.98 -5.68 -5.05
N THR A 110 -12.07 -6.42 -4.93
CA THR A 110 -13.40 -5.97 -5.40
C THR A 110 -13.80 -4.65 -4.72
N ALA A 111 -13.64 -4.58 -3.40
CA ALA A 111 -14.00 -3.40 -2.63
C ALA A 111 -13.13 -2.18 -2.98
N VAL A 112 -11.83 -2.39 -3.19
CA VAL A 112 -10.89 -1.33 -3.59
C VAL A 112 -11.20 -0.81 -4.99
N VAL A 113 -11.51 -1.69 -5.95
CA VAL A 113 -11.91 -1.29 -7.31
C VAL A 113 -13.20 -0.46 -7.27
N GLN A 114 -14.17 -0.84 -6.46
CA GLN A 114 -15.40 -0.07 -6.27
C GLN A 114 -15.13 1.32 -5.67
N LEU A 115 -14.30 1.40 -4.62
CA LEU A 115 -13.88 2.67 -4.05
C LEU A 115 -13.20 3.56 -5.08
N GLN A 116 -12.26 2.99 -5.85
CA GLN A 116 -11.55 3.73 -6.90
C GLN A 116 -12.51 4.28 -7.95
N THR A 117 -13.52 3.51 -8.35
CA THR A 117 -14.55 3.95 -9.30
C THR A 117 -15.30 5.16 -8.78
N VAL A 118 -15.69 5.14 -7.50
CA VAL A 118 -16.42 6.25 -6.87
C VAL A 118 -15.53 7.49 -6.73
N VAL A 119 -14.31 7.32 -6.23
CA VAL A 119 -13.38 8.44 -5.98
C VAL A 119 -12.93 9.10 -7.28
N MET A 120 -12.78 8.33 -8.36
CA MET A 120 -12.36 8.86 -9.67
C MET A 120 -13.52 9.22 -10.58
N ALA A 121 -14.75 9.20 -10.07
CA ALA A 121 -15.93 9.58 -10.85
C ALA A 121 -15.83 11.05 -11.32
N GLY A 122 -16.19 11.29 -12.58
CA GLY A 122 -16.12 12.62 -13.19
C GLY A 122 -14.77 13.01 -13.77
N LEU A 123 -13.68 12.30 -13.46
CA LEU A 123 -12.36 12.52 -14.06
C LEU A 123 -12.25 11.79 -15.40
N LYS A 124 -11.82 12.51 -16.44
CA LYS A 124 -11.47 11.94 -17.73
C LYS A 124 -10.15 11.18 -17.65
N GLN A 125 -9.86 10.32 -18.63
CA GLN A 125 -8.65 9.51 -18.62
C GLN A 125 -7.37 10.37 -18.71
N ASP A 126 -7.37 11.40 -19.54
CA ASP A 126 -6.25 12.34 -19.67
C ASP A 126 -5.97 13.10 -18.37
N GLU A 127 -7.01 13.47 -17.61
CA GLU A 127 -6.87 14.10 -16.28
C GLU A 127 -6.26 13.14 -15.27
N LYS A 128 -6.67 11.87 -15.26
CA LYS A 128 -6.07 10.82 -14.43
C LYS A 128 -4.58 10.62 -14.75
N ASP A 129 -4.24 10.58 -16.05
CA ASP A 129 -2.86 10.41 -16.50
C ASP A 129 -1.97 11.60 -16.09
N VAL A 130 -2.52 12.82 -16.15
CA VAL A 130 -1.83 14.04 -15.64
C VAL A 130 -1.61 13.94 -14.14
N MET A 131 -2.64 13.56 -13.36
CA MET A 131 -2.52 13.41 -11.91
C MET A 131 -1.44 12.39 -11.53
N ILE A 132 -1.41 11.23 -12.18
CA ILE A 132 -0.39 10.19 -11.92
C ILE A 132 1.02 10.77 -12.14
N ARG A 133 1.25 11.47 -13.24
CA ARG A 133 2.54 12.10 -13.52
C ARG A 133 2.91 13.16 -12.50
N CYS A 134 1.96 14.03 -12.11
CA CYS A 134 2.20 15.07 -11.11
C CYS A 134 2.52 14.46 -9.74
N LEU A 135 1.79 13.45 -9.30
CA LEU A 135 2.04 12.78 -8.03
C LEU A 135 3.41 12.08 -8.03
N ALA A 136 3.79 11.41 -9.12
CA ALA A 136 5.10 10.79 -9.26
C ALA A 136 6.24 11.83 -9.17
N LEU A 137 6.08 12.99 -9.81
CA LEU A 137 7.07 14.07 -9.73
C LEU A 137 7.17 14.64 -8.31
N ILE A 138 6.05 14.85 -7.62
CA ILE A 138 6.03 15.31 -6.22
C ILE A 138 6.75 14.31 -5.32
N GLN A 139 6.50 13.01 -5.48
CA GLN A 139 7.17 11.95 -4.72
C GLN A 139 8.69 11.95 -4.97
N ALA A 140 9.12 12.10 -6.23
CA ALA A 140 10.54 12.20 -6.58
C ALA A 140 11.20 13.43 -5.94
N ASN A 141 10.54 14.59 -5.95
CA ASN A 141 11.03 15.81 -5.33
C ASN A 141 11.13 15.67 -3.79
N LEU A 142 10.16 15.03 -3.15
CA LEU A 142 10.20 14.76 -1.72
C LEU A 142 11.37 13.84 -1.37
N ALA A 143 11.60 12.78 -2.14
CA ALA A 143 12.74 11.89 -1.95
C ALA A 143 14.09 12.62 -2.11
N ALA A 144 14.20 13.51 -3.10
CA ALA A 144 15.41 14.30 -3.34
C ALA A 144 15.65 15.39 -2.29
N SER A 145 14.61 15.89 -1.62
CA SER A 145 14.72 16.95 -0.60
C SER A 145 15.27 16.49 0.74
N GLY A 146 15.50 15.17 0.92
CA GLY A 146 15.86 14.60 2.22
C GLY A 146 14.75 14.68 3.27
N ALA A 147 13.53 14.99 2.85
CA ALA A 147 12.38 14.93 3.74
C ALA A 147 12.29 13.52 4.36
N PRO A 148 12.03 13.40 5.67
CA PRO A 148 11.89 12.09 6.28
C PRO A 148 10.81 11.32 5.52
N ALA A 149 11.13 10.07 5.16
CA ALA A 149 10.11 9.17 4.64
C ALA A 149 8.92 9.19 5.61
N PRO A 150 7.67 9.14 5.10
CA PRO A 150 6.52 9.08 5.99
C PRO A 150 6.78 7.93 6.97
N ALA A 151 6.74 8.24 8.27
CA ALA A 151 6.87 7.22 9.30
C ALA A 151 5.90 6.08 8.94
N PRO A 152 6.30 4.81 9.09
CA PRO A 152 5.36 3.71 8.98
C PRO A 152 4.34 3.91 10.11
N GLU A 153 3.34 4.77 9.85
CA GLU A 153 2.21 4.92 10.75
C GLU A 153 1.65 3.52 10.93
N SER A 154 1.52 3.12 12.17
CA SER A 154 1.04 1.82 12.62
C SER A 154 -0.05 1.30 11.68
N LEU A 155 0.31 0.33 10.85
CA LEU A 155 -0.62 -0.48 10.07
C LEU A 155 -1.38 -1.37 11.07
N SER A 156 -2.33 -0.78 11.77
CA SER A 156 -3.15 -1.46 12.79
C SER A 156 -4.03 -2.51 12.18
#